data_78a767fceeccc57c2ed94532d576b1e0
#
_entry.id   78a767fceeccc57c2ed94532d576b1e0
#
_cell.length_a   1.000
_cell.length_b   1.000
_cell.length_c   1.000
_cell.angle_alpha   90.00
_cell.angle_beta   90.00
_cell.angle_gamma   90.00
#
_symmetry.space_group_name_H-M   'P 1'
#
loop_
_entity.id
_entity.type
_entity.pdbx_description
1 polymer ?
#
loop_
_entity_poly.entity_id
_entity_poly.type
_entity_poly.pdbx_seq_one_letter_code
_entity_poly.pdbx_strand_id
1 'polypeptide(L)'
;MKPIVRKILALVVVVALGAVVGPWVYINLIKDEAPEALTLEPSTTTMSTESSTTIAAESTTTSTAPASTIDGEWSVVADSVVGYRVKETIVGQKTEGVGRTSEITGSLTIVDEQVTAAEFTVDMTTLKSDSTRRDRQVNTRILDTVNFPTATFVLKESIALTPEALAGSDFTVDTTGTLTLRGVTKDIDLTLIARLVDDVIEVNGSIQIVFTDWSIPDPSISGIIVVDRGLLEFLVRFAR
;
A
#
# COMPACT_ATOMS: atom_id res chain seq x y z
N MET A 1 -51.91 -18.86 24.82
CA MET A 1 -50.95 -19.32 23.76
C MET A 1 -50.49 -20.73 24.14
N LYS A 2 -50.58 -21.68 23.19
CA LYS A 2 -50.13 -23.06 23.42
C LYS A 2 -48.60 -23.09 23.68
N PRO A 3 -48.10 -23.98 24.60
CA PRO A 3 -46.69 -24.00 24.97
C PRO A 3 -45.71 -24.15 23.80
N ILE A 4 -46.15 -24.79 22.71
CA ILE A 4 -45.39 -24.93 21.46
C ILE A 4 -45.17 -23.58 20.80
N VAL A 5 -46.16 -22.68 20.74
CA VAL A 5 -46.05 -21.36 20.12
C VAL A 5 -45.02 -20.48 20.88
N ARG A 6 -44.98 -20.59 22.21
CA ARG A 6 -43.99 -19.88 23.03
C ARG A 6 -42.56 -20.39 22.77
N LYS A 7 -42.36 -21.69 22.58
CA LYS A 7 -41.05 -22.28 22.26
C LYS A 7 -40.58 -21.86 20.87
N ILE A 8 -41.49 -21.85 19.87
CA ILE A 8 -41.18 -21.41 18.50
C ILE A 8 -40.84 -19.91 18.51
N LEU A 9 -41.62 -19.09 19.20
CA LEU A 9 -41.34 -17.64 19.33
C LEU A 9 -39.98 -17.38 20.00
N ALA A 10 -39.66 -18.10 21.06
CA ALA A 10 -38.38 -17.98 21.77
C ALA A 10 -37.21 -18.40 20.81
N LEU A 11 -37.37 -19.47 20.05
CA LEU A 11 -36.37 -19.89 19.06
C LEU A 11 -36.15 -18.83 17.95
N VAL A 12 -37.22 -18.24 17.42
CA VAL A 12 -37.14 -17.18 16.41
C VAL A 12 -36.43 -15.96 16.96
N VAL A 13 -36.72 -15.57 18.21
CA VAL A 13 -36.05 -14.44 18.88
C VAL A 13 -34.55 -14.73 19.06
N VAL A 14 -34.17 -15.92 19.48
CA VAL A 14 -32.75 -16.32 19.66
C VAL A 14 -32.02 -16.31 18.31
N VAL A 15 -32.64 -16.84 17.24
CA VAL A 15 -32.06 -16.84 15.90
C VAL A 15 -31.94 -15.41 15.38
N ALA A 16 -32.95 -14.56 15.57
CA ALA A 16 -32.91 -13.15 15.15
C ALA A 16 -31.84 -12.38 15.92
N LEU A 17 -31.71 -12.58 17.23
CA LEU A 17 -30.63 -11.99 18.02
C LEU A 17 -29.27 -12.49 17.57
N GLY A 18 -29.11 -13.77 17.28
CA GLY A 18 -27.87 -14.35 16.77
C GLY A 18 -27.48 -13.78 15.40
N ALA A 19 -28.46 -13.51 14.54
CA ALA A 19 -28.23 -12.92 13.20
C ALA A 19 -27.77 -11.45 13.26
N VAL A 20 -28.12 -10.70 14.31
CA VAL A 20 -27.70 -9.30 14.50
C VAL A 20 -26.46 -9.18 15.37
N VAL A 21 -26.44 -9.89 16.49
CA VAL A 21 -25.34 -9.82 17.47
C VAL A 21 -24.12 -10.58 16.98
N GLY A 22 -24.30 -11.70 16.28
CA GLY A 22 -23.19 -12.51 15.76
C GLY A 22 -22.22 -11.75 14.86
N PRO A 23 -22.68 -11.08 13.79
CA PRO A 23 -21.83 -10.25 12.94
C PRO A 23 -21.18 -9.09 13.70
N TRP A 24 -21.90 -8.45 14.62
CA TRP A 24 -21.35 -7.38 15.44
C TRP A 24 -20.21 -7.87 16.34
N VAL A 25 -20.40 -9.00 17.03
CA VAL A 25 -19.36 -9.65 17.84
C VAL A 25 -18.16 -10.04 16.98
N TYR A 26 -18.41 -10.64 15.80
CA TYR A 26 -17.34 -11.04 14.89
C TYR A 26 -16.49 -9.84 14.47
N ILE A 27 -17.10 -8.73 14.05
CA ILE A 27 -16.38 -7.57 13.52
C ILE A 27 -15.66 -6.79 14.65
N ASN A 28 -16.27 -6.66 15.83
CA ASN A 28 -15.75 -5.79 16.89
C ASN A 28 -14.91 -6.51 17.95
N LEU A 29 -14.98 -7.85 18.02
CA LEU A 29 -14.29 -8.62 19.05
C LEU A 29 -13.43 -9.76 18.51
N ILE A 30 -13.64 -10.19 17.27
CA ILE A 30 -12.94 -11.36 16.69
C ILE A 30 -12.11 -10.97 15.46
N LYS A 31 -12.65 -10.10 14.60
CA LYS A 31 -11.93 -9.63 13.42
C LYS A 31 -10.88 -8.60 13.86
N ASP A 32 -9.64 -8.81 13.47
CA ASP A 32 -8.60 -7.81 13.67
C ASP A 32 -8.97 -6.50 12.94
N GLU A 33 -8.57 -5.38 13.51
CA GLU A 33 -8.71 -4.07 12.87
C GLU A 33 -7.90 -4.07 11.57
N ALA A 34 -8.44 -3.42 10.52
CA ALA A 34 -7.73 -3.32 9.25
C ALA A 34 -6.40 -2.57 9.48
N PRO A 35 -5.28 -3.05 8.92
CA PRO A 35 -4.01 -2.36 9.03
C PRO A 35 -4.14 -0.90 8.54
N GLU A 36 -3.43 0.02 9.16
CA GLU A 36 -3.39 1.42 8.73
C GLU A 36 -2.96 1.55 7.26
N ALA A 37 -3.31 2.67 6.63
CA ALA A 37 -2.86 2.97 5.27
C ALA A 37 -1.33 3.04 5.23
N LEU A 38 -0.75 2.65 4.09
CA LEU A 38 0.69 2.80 3.90
C LEU A 38 1.02 4.29 3.76
N THR A 39 1.87 4.79 4.64
CA THR A 39 2.35 6.18 4.64
C THR A 39 3.84 6.19 4.95
N LEU A 40 4.53 7.24 4.56
CA LEU A 40 5.88 7.49 5.08
C LEU A 40 5.79 7.76 6.57
N GLU A 41 6.60 7.08 7.38
CA GLU A 41 6.71 7.38 8.81
C GLU A 41 7.17 8.84 9.00
N PRO A 42 6.57 9.59 9.94
CA PRO A 42 7.02 10.94 10.19
C PRO A 42 8.49 10.91 10.59
N SER A 43 9.33 11.71 9.91
CA SER A 43 10.75 11.84 10.24
C SER A 43 10.88 12.40 11.65
N THR A 44 11.09 11.53 12.63
CA THR A 44 11.40 11.94 14.01
C THR A 44 12.87 12.35 14.04
N THR A 45 13.15 13.58 13.67
CA THR A 45 14.45 14.20 13.96
C THR A 45 14.60 14.30 15.48
N THR A 46 15.18 13.29 16.09
CA THR A 46 15.61 13.37 17.48
C THR A 46 16.79 14.34 17.52
N MET A 47 16.51 15.60 17.80
CA MET A 47 17.56 16.56 18.19
C MET A 47 18.15 16.06 19.52
N SER A 48 19.23 15.29 19.44
CA SER A 48 20.13 15.10 20.56
C SER A 48 20.82 16.44 20.81
N THR A 49 20.30 17.18 21.77
CA THR A 49 21.01 18.31 22.36
C THR A 49 22.14 17.76 23.20
N GLU A 50 23.31 17.57 22.63
CA GLU A 50 24.54 17.47 23.40
C GLU A 50 25.17 18.87 23.51
N SER A 51 25.02 19.45 24.69
CA SER A 51 25.86 20.56 25.13
C SER A 51 27.30 20.04 25.29
N SER A 52 28.22 20.59 24.55
CA SER A 52 29.64 20.61 24.93
C SER A 52 30.36 21.85 24.45
N THR A 53 30.91 22.49 25.43
CA THR A 53 31.70 23.70 25.55
C THR A 53 33.00 23.61 24.73
N THR A 54 33.22 24.65 23.96
CA THR A 54 34.46 25.42 23.58
C THR A 54 35.83 24.70 23.67
N ILE A 55 36.61 24.73 22.58
CA ILE A 55 37.86 25.52 22.46
C ILE A 55 38.31 25.55 20.97
N ALA A 56 38.71 26.73 20.51
CA ALA A 56 39.17 27.06 19.18
C ALA A 56 40.53 26.41 18.83
N ALA A 57 40.68 26.02 17.56
CA ALA A 57 41.92 26.16 16.79
C ALA A 57 41.62 26.06 15.30
N GLU A 58 41.97 27.09 14.57
CA GLU A 58 41.95 27.16 13.11
C GLU A 58 42.81 26.05 12.47
N SER A 59 42.22 25.40 11.51
CA SER A 59 42.97 24.84 10.36
C SER A 59 42.01 24.66 9.20
N THR A 60 42.05 25.59 8.26
CA THR A 60 41.46 25.53 6.95
C THR A 60 42.06 24.36 6.18
N THR A 61 41.36 23.26 6.12
CA THR A 61 41.48 22.30 5.06
C THR A 61 40.08 22.11 4.47
N THR A 62 39.88 22.73 3.32
CA THR A 62 38.71 22.48 2.47
C THR A 62 38.78 20.99 2.03
N SER A 63 38.22 20.14 2.85
CA SER A 63 37.89 18.77 2.42
C SER A 63 36.58 18.89 1.66
N THR A 64 36.68 19.01 0.35
CA THR A 64 35.58 18.71 -0.55
C THR A 64 35.29 17.22 -0.40
N ALA A 65 34.42 16.86 0.54
CA ALA A 65 33.79 15.55 0.50
C ALA A 65 33.19 15.38 -0.91
N PRO A 66 33.40 14.24 -1.59
CA PRO A 66 32.70 14.00 -2.85
C PRO A 66 31.21 14.10 -2.52
N ALA A 67 30.51 14.98 -3.22
CA ALA A 67 29.07 15.02 -3.19
C ALA A 67 28.63 13.58 -3.54
N SER A 68 27.91 12.93 -2.64
CA SER A 68 27.28 11.64 -2.95
C SER A 68 26.25 11.96 -4.01
N THR A 69 26.60 11.69 -5.28
CA THR A 69 25.65 11.87 -6.36
C THR A 69 24.56 10.85 -6.16
N ILE A 70 23.32 11.30 -6.07
CA ILE A 70 22.14 10.42 -6.02
C ILE A 70 22.00 9.61 -7.32
N ASP A 71 22.70 10.01 -8.38
CA ASP A 71 22.69 9.38 -9.69
C ASP A 71 23.13 7.92 -9.64
N GLY A 72 22.46 7.11 -10.41
CA GLY A 72 22.72 5.68 -10.53
C GLY A 72 21.45 4.84 -10.54
N GLU A 73 21.63 3.54 -10.51
CA GLU A 73 20.55 2.57 -10.43
C GLU A 73 20.29 2.20 -8.95
N TRP A 74 19.04 2.17 -8.58
CA TRP A 74 18.53 1.84 -7.25
C TRP A 74 17.58 0.65 -7.37
N SER A 75 17.78 -0.37 -6.58
CA SER A 75 16.98 -1.59 -6.61
C SER A 75 15.98 -1.64 -5.45
N VAL A 76 14.81 -2.24 -5.68
CA VAL A 76 13.84 -2.49 -4.61
C VAL A 76 14.48 -3.36 -3.54
N VAL A 77 14.30 -2.96 -2.28
CA VAL A 77 14.83 -3.68 -1.11
C VAL A 77 13.73 -4.15 -0.17
N ALA A 78 14.12 -4.91 0.85
CA ALA A 78 13.25 -5.41 1.90
C ALA A 78 12.43 -4.28 2.54
N ASP A 79 11.34 -4.66 3.24
CA ASP A 79 10.37 -3.74 3.85
C ASP A 79 9.56 -2.91 2.85
N SER A 80 9.68 -3.20 1.54
CA SER A 80 8.75 -2.72 0.52
C SER A 80 7.42 -3.46 0.65
N VAL A 81 6.32 -2.73 0.53
CA VAL A 81 4.97 -3.29 0.66
C VAL A 81 4.05 -2.71 -0.41
N VAL A 82 3.32 -3.58 -1.08
CA VAL A 82 2.23 -3.22 -1.99
C VAL A 82 0.97 -3.98 -1.59
N GLY A 83 -0.19 -3.36 -1.73
CA GLY A 83 -1.42 -4.04 -1.42
C GLY A 83 -2.66 -3.38 -1.97
N TYR A 84 -3.79 -3.93 -1.58
CA TYR A 84 -5.10 -3.36 -1.85
C TYR A 84 -5.82 -3.02 -0.55
N ARG A 85 -6.68 -2.01 -0.63
CA ARG A 85 -7.65 -1.64 0.40
C ARG A 85 -9.00 -1.44 -0.24
N VAL A 86 -10.04 -2.11 0.27
CA VAL A 86 -11.41 -2.00 -0.23
C VAL A 86 -12.37 -1.75 0.93
N LYS A 87 -13.37 -0.90 0.70
CA LYS A 87 -14.47 -0.71 1.64
C LYS A 87 -15.50 -1.80 1.43
N GLU A 88 -15.88 -2.47 2.51
CA GLU A 88 -16.86 -3.55 2.50
C GLU A 88 -17.91 -3.35 3.59
N THR A 89 -19.08 -3.94 3.38
CA THR A 89 -20.16 -4.00 4.37
C THR A 89 -20.47 -5.47 4.62
N ILE A 90 -20.22 -5.94 5.83
CA ILE A 90 -20.47 -7.32 6.28
C ILE A 90 -21.73 -7.32 7.13
N VAL A 91 -22.82 -7.91 6.61
CA VAL A 91 -24.12 -7.98 7.29
C VAL A 91 -24.56 -6.63 7.90
N GLY A 92 -24.40 -5.55 7.11
CA GLY A 92 -24.80 -4.19 7.50
C GLY A 92 -23.74 -3.39 8.28
N GLN A 93 -22.62 -3.98 8.66
CA GLN A 93 -21.51 -3.31 9.36
C GLN A 93 -20.43 -2.90 8.35
N LYS A 94 -20.05 -1.62 8.35
CA LYS A 94 -18.98 -1.09 7.51
C LYS A 94 -17.61 -1.51 8.05
N THR A 95 -16.74 -1.99 7.18
CA THR A 95 -15.38 -2.39 7.49
C THR A 95 -14.49 -2.24 6.26
N GLU A 96 -13.22 -2.59 6.38
CA GLU A 96 -12.27 -2.62 5.28
C GLU A 96 -11.67 -4.01 5.12
N GLY A 97 -11.41 -4.38 3.87
CA GLY A 97 -10.60 -5.54 3.50
C GLY A 97 -9.26 -5.06 2.99
N VAL A 98 -8.17 -5.52 3.60
CA VAL A 98 -6.80 -5.17 3.22
C VAL A 98 -6.02 -6.44 2.94
N GLY A 99 -5.26 -6.44 1.85
CA GLY A 99 -4.31 -7.51 1.54
C GLY A 99 -3.01 -6.91 1.06
N ARG A 100 -1.87 -7.47 1.49
CA ARG A 100 -0.53 -6.95 1.22
C ARG A 100 0.43 -8.04 0.81
N THR A 101 1.50 -7.65 0.11
CA THR A 101 2.67 -8.48 -0.19
C THR A 101 3.94 -7.64 -0.11
N SER A 102 5.06 -8.31 0.16
CA SER A 102 6.41 -7.74 0.06
C SER A 102 7.21 -8.36 -1.10
N GLU A 103 6.61 -9.24 -1.87
CA GLU A 103 7.26 -9.86 -3.04
C GLU A 103 7.21 -8.90 -4.22
N ILE A 104 8.15 -7.95 -4.21
CA ILE A 104 8.29 -6.87 -5.18
C ILE A 104 9.72 -6.86 -5.68
N THR A 105 9.89 -6.74 -6.99
CA THR A 105 11.18 -6.55 -7.65
C THR A 105 11.11 -5.35 -8.57
N GLY A 106 12.24 -4.70 -8.82
CA GLY A 106 12.29 -3.57 -9.73
C GLY A 106 13.43 -2.62 -9.40
N SER A 107 13.50 -1.56 -10.19
CA SER A 107 14.54 -0.54 -10.02
C SER A 107 14.03 0.84 -10.40
N LEU A 108 14.78 1.85 -9.98
CA LEU A 108 14.70 3.20 -10.51
C LEU A 108 16.10 3.69 -10.91
N THR A 109 16.16 4.54 -11.91
CA THR A 109 17.41 5.14 -12.41
C THR A 109 17.34 6.64 -12.27
N ILE A 110 18.37 7.23 -11.66
CA ILE A 110 18.53 8.68 -11.54
C ILE A 110 19.74 9.09 -12.39
N VAL A 111 19.56 10.10 -13.23
CA VAL A 111 20.61 10.71 -14.05
C VAL A 111 20.42 12.23 -14.02
N ASP A 112 21.49 12.96 -13.74
CA ASP A 112 21.47 14.42 -13.68
C ASP A 112 20.32 14.96 -12.80
N GLU A 113 20.18 14.39 -11.59
CA GLU A 113 19.14 14.74 -10.61
C GLU A 113 17.70 14.56 -11.13
N GLN A 114 17.50 13.65 -12.08
CA GLN A 114 16.19 13.28 -12.60
C GLN A 114 15.98 11.77 -12.47
N VAL A 115 14.80 11.34 -11.99
CA VAL A 115 14.37 9.95 -12.14
C VAL A 115 13.98 9.76 -13.61
N THR A 116 14.85 9.12 -14.36
CA THR A 116 14.66 8.92 -15.82
C THR A 116 13.92 7.63 -16.14
N ALA A 117 13.97 6.65 -15.26
CA ALA A 117 13.23 5.39 -15.36
C ALA A 117 12.87 4.87 -13.98
N ALA A 118 11.71 4.25 -13.86
CA ALA A 118 11.33 3.42 -12.71
C ALA A 118 10.39 2.33 -13.19
N GLU A 119 10.68 1.10 -12.76
CA GLU A 119 9.82 -0.05 -13.02
C GLU A 119 9.80 -0.99 -11.84
N PHE A 120 8.66 -1.62 -11.61
CA PHE A 120 8.57 -2.69 -10.62
C PHE A 120 7.49 -3.70 -10.97
N THR A 121 7.72 -4.91 -10.49
CA THR A 121 6.86 -6.07 -10.67
C THR A 121 6.50 -6.62 -9.30
N VAL A 122 5.22 -6.88 -9.10
CA VAL A 122 4.66 -7.45 -7.86
C VAL A 122 4.18 -8.86 -8.14
N ASP A 123 4.58 -9.83 -7.31
CA ASP A 123 4.01 -11.18 -7.33
C ASP A 123 2.64 -11.18 -6.64
N MET A 124 1.58 -11.20 -7.43
CA MET A 124 0.20 -11.16 -6.98
C MET A 124 -0.25 -12.45 -6.29
N THR A 125 0.49 -13.56 -6.47
CA THR A 125 0.16 -14.86 -5.86
C THR A 125 0.43 -14.88 -4.36
N THR A 126 1.24 -13.94 -3.88
CA THR A 126 1.71 -13.84 -2.49
C THR A 126 0.86 -12.89 -1.64
N LEU A 127 -0.14 -12.22 -2.22
CA LEU A 127 -1.05 -11.35 -1.49
C LEU A 127 -1.73 -12.06 -0.33
N LYS A 128 -1.65 -11.48 0.87
CA LYS A 128 -2.25 -11.99 2.11
C LYS A 128 -3.08 -10.93 2.81
N SER A 129 -4.20 -11.37 3.37
CA SER A 129 -5.07 -10.56 4.22
C SER A 129 -5.28 -11.23 5.59
N ASP A 130 -6.14 -10.65 6.42
CA ASP A 130 -6.60 -11.20 7.69
C ASP A 130 -7.46 -12.48 7.55
N SER A 131 -7.78 -12.90 6.30
CA SER A 131 -8.73 -13.98 6.05
C SER A 131 -8.29 -14.89 4.89
N THR A 132 -7.96 -16.13 5.18
CA THR A 132 -7.65 -17.15 4.16
C THR A 132 -8.80 -17.38 3.18
N ARG A 133 -10.06 -17.12 3.59
CA ARG A 133 -11.22 -17.17 2.69
C ARG A 133 -11.16 -16.01 1.70
N ARG A 134 -10.81 -14.79 2.15
CA ARG A 134 -10.61 -13.62 1.27
C ARG A 134 -9.47 -13.89 0.32
N ASP A 135 -8.32 -14.36 0.80
CA ASP A 135 -7.14 -14.66 -0.02
C ASP A 135 -7.49 -15.63 -1.15
N ARG A 136 -8.26 -16.68 -0.85
CA ARG A 136 -8.72 -17.63 -1.87
C ARG A 136 -9.61 -16.94 -2.92
N GLN A 137 -10.56 -16.08 -2.53
CA GLN A 137 -11.41 -15.34 -3.46
C GLN A 137 -10.60 -14.36 -4.32
N VAL A 138 -9.65 -13.66 -3.71
CA VAL A 138 -8.75 -12.74 -4.41
C VAL A 138 -7.95 -13.50 -5.45
N ASN A 139 -7.32 -14.60 -5.08
CA ASN A 139 -6.43 -15.37 -5.96
C ASN A 139 -7.17 -16.11 -7.08
N THR A 140 -8.38 -16.62 -6.85
CA THR A 140 -9.05 -17.49 -7.86
C THR A 140 -10.07 -16.73 -8.70
N ARG A 141 -10.79 -15.75 -8.15
CA ARG A 141 -11.92 -15.12 -8.83
C ARG A 141 -11.67 -13.64 -9.13
N ILE A 142 -11.16 -12.90 -8.14
CA ILE A 142 -11.10 -11.44 -8.25
C ILE A 142 -9.89 -11.02 -9.09
N LEU A 143 -8.68 -11.41 -8.71
CA LEU A 143 -7.46 -11.10 -9.46
C LEU A 143 -7.00 -12.21 -10.39
N ASP A 144 -7.49 -13.45 -10.17
CA ASP A 144 -7.16 -14.61 -11.02
C ASP A 144 -5.64 -14.78 -11.20
N THR A 145 -4.94 -14.88 -10.07
CA THR A 145 -3.46 -14.86 -10.05
C THR A 145 -2.82 -16.10 -10.71
N VAL A 146 -3.59 -17.13 -11.01
CA VAL A 146 -3.13 -18.27 -11.82
C VAL A 146 -2.88 -17.85 -13.26
N ASN A 147 -3.76 -17.01 -13.82
CA ASN A 147 -3.63 -16.51 -15.18
C ASN A 147 -2.88 -15.17 -15.25
N PHE A 148 -2.93 -14.37 -14.18
CA PHE A 148 -2.30 -13.05 -14.07
C PHE A 148 -1.45 -12.98 -12.79
N PRO A 149 -0.32 -13.70 -12.74
CA PRO A 149 0.48 -13.85 -11.52
C PRO A 149 1.19 -12.57 -11.10
N THR A 150 1.33 -11.59 -11.99
CA THR A 150 2.07 -10.36 -11.73
C THR A 150 1.25 -9.12 -12.03
N ALA A 151 1.56 -8.03 -11.31
CA ALA A 151 1.21 -6.68 -11.69
C ALA A 151 2.51 -5.90 -11.94
N THR A 152 2.51 -5.00 -12.93
CA THR A 152 3.70 -4.22 -13.29
C THR A 152 3.37 -2.74 -13.40
N PHE A 153 4.33 -1.90 -13.00
CA PHE A 153 4.29 -0.46 -13.21
C PHE A 153 5.55 0.00 -13.93
N VAL A 154 5.39 0.94 -14.85
CA VAL A 154 6.49 1.59 -15.56
C VAL A 154 6.24 3.09 -15.59
N LEU A 155 7.21 3.87 -15.12
CA LEU A 155 7.17 5.33 -15.17
C LEU A 155 7.19 5.79 -16.65
N LYS A 156 6.37 6.77 -17.01
CA LYS A 156 6.31 7.30 -18.38
C LYS A 156 7.11 8.58 -18.57
N GLU A 157 7.11 9.43 -17.57
CA GLU A 157 7.73 10.75 -17.67
C GLU A 157 8.80 10.89 -16.60
N SER A 158 9.94 11.49 -16.98
CA SER A 158 11.02 11.75 -16.03
C SER A 158 10.57 12.73 -14.96
N ILE A 159 11.02 12.51 -13.72
CA ILE A 159 10.71 13.33 -12.58
C ILE A 159 11.96 14.11 -12.18
N ALA A 160 11.93 15.44 -12.28
CA ALA A 160 13.01 16.29 -11.80
C ALA A 160 12.98 16.35 -10.27
N LEU A 161 14.11 16.10 -9.63
CA LEU A 161 14.27 16.18 -8.18
C LEU A 161 14.56 17.63 -7.79
N THR A 162 13.88 18.11 -6.73
CA THR A 162 14.15 19.45 -6.20
C THR A 162 15.33 19.43 -5.25
N PRO A 163 15.99 20.58 -4.99
CA PRO A 163 17.05 20.67 -4.00
C PRO A 163 16.61 20.19 -2.60
N GLU A 164 15.34 20.40 -2.23
CA GLU A 164 14.77 19.95 -0.96
C GLU A 164 14.64 18.42 -0.92
N ALA A 165 14.24 17.80 -2.03
CA ALA A 165 14.19 16.34 -2.16
C ALA A 165 15.59 15.73 -2.01
N LEU A 166 16.59 16.34 -2.66
CA LEU A 166 18.00 15.94 -2.57
C LEU A 166 18.57 16.12 -1.14
N ALA A 167 18.02 17.06 -0.38
CA ALA A 167 18.36 17.28 1.03
C ALA A 167 17.60 16.35 1.99
N GLY A 168 16.80 15.37 1.49
CA GLY A 168 16.08 14.41 2.30
C GLY A 168 14.73 14.88 2.84
N SER A 169 14.21 16.01 2.34
CA SER A 169 12.84 16.43 2.65
C SER A 169 11.81 15.62 1.88
N ASP A 170 10.60 15.51 2.44
CA ASP A 170 9.48 14.91 1.73
C ASP A 170 9.22 15.67 0.42
N PHE A 171 9.16 14.93 -0.68
CA PHE A 171 8.95 15.43 -2.03
C PHE A 171 7.65 14.87 -2.59
N THR A 172 6.70 15.74 -2.90
CA THR A 172 5.42 15.34 -3.50
C THR A 172 5.42 15.71 -4.98
N VAL A 173 5.05 14.77 -5.83
CA VAL A 173 5.00 14.97 -7.27
C VAL A 173 3.82 14.23 -7.90
N ASP A 174 3.15 14.90 -8.85
CA ASP A 174 2.19 14.27 -9.75
C ASP A 174 2.94 13.74 -10.97
N THR A 175 2.66 12.51 -11.36
CA THR A 175 3.30 11.85 -12.49
C THR A 175 2.35 10.89 -13.19
N THR A 176 2.78 10.39 -14.33
CA THR A 176 2.07 9.36 -15.11
C THR A 176 2.91 8.10 -15.25
N GLY A 177 2.23 6.96 -15.22
CA GLY A 177 2.86 5.67 -15.46
C GLY A 177 1.93 4.72 -16.17
N THR A 178 2.48 3.63 -16.65
CA THR A 178 1.72 2.53 -17.24
C THR A 178 1.60 1.42 -16.20
N LEU A 179 0.37 1.12 -15.78
CA LEU A 179 0.05 0.01 -14.89
C LEU A 179 -0.52 -1.16 -15.69
N THR A 180 0.01 -2.36 -15.46
CA THR A 180 -0.61 -3.61 -15.91
C THR A 180 -1.14 -4.37 -14.70
N LEU A 181 -2.44 -4.60 -14.67
CA LEU A 181 -3.11 -5.33 -13.60
C LEU A 181 -4.14 -6.26 -14.20
N ARG A 182 -4.15 -7.53 -13.80
CA ARG A 182 -5.09 -8.55 -14.27
C ARG A 182 -5.20 -8.60 -15.80
N GLY A 183 -4.04 -8.51 -16.50
CA GLY A 183 -3.95 -8.55 -17.95
C GLY A 183 -4.44 -7.31 -18.69
N VAL A 184 -4.89 -6.28 -17.98
CA VAL A 184 -5.25 -4.97 -18.54
C VAL A 184 -4.10 -4.00 -18.33
N THR A 185 -3.71 -3.27 -19.37
CA THR A 185 -2.66 -2.25 -19.32
C THR A 185 -3.28 -0.88 -19.58
N LYS A 186 -3.01 0.08 -18.71
CA LYS A 186 -3.51 1.46 -18.80
C LYS A 186 -2.48 2.46 -18.32
N ASP A 187 -2.50 3.63 -18.91
CA ASP A 187 -1.86 4.81 -18.36
C ASP A 187 -2.68 5.31 -17.18
N ILE A 188 -1.99 5.70 -16.13
CA ILE A 188 -2.59 6.20 -14.89
C ILE A 188 -1.85 7.45 -14.43
N ASP A 189 -2.61 8.38 -13.87
CA ASP A 189 -2.08 9.52 -13.15
C ASP A 189 -2.02 9.17 -11.65
N LEU A 190 -0.93 9.54 -11.01
CA LEU A 190 -0.74 9.28 -9.58
C LEU A 190 0.09 10.37 -8.92
N THR A 191 -0.21 10.62 -7.66
CA THR A 191 0.62 11.46 -6.79
C THR A 191 1.53 10.56 -5.97
N LEU A 192 2.83 10.85 -6.01
CA LEU A 192 3.86 10.17 -5.22
C LEU A 192 4.35 11.10 -4.11
N ILE A 193 4.66 10.50 -2.96
CA ILE A 193 5.44 11.15 -1.91
C ILE A 193 6.72 10.34 -1.76
N ALA A 194 7.86 10.99 -1.92
CA ALA A 194 9.16 10.34 -1.83
C ALA A 194 10.09 11.11 -0.90
N ARG A 195 11.07 10.42 -0.35
CA ARG A 195 12.17 11.02 0.42
C ARG A 195 13.40 10.13 0.38
N LEU A 196 14.56 10.75 0.61
CA LEU A 196 15.84 10.06 0.81
C LEU A 196 16.18 10.07 2.30
N VAL A 197 16.34 8.89 2.91
CA VAL A 197 16.74 8.72 4.31
C VAL A 197 17.78 7.61 4.39
N ASP A 198 18.95 7.91 4.97
CA ASP A 198 20.01 6.91 5.22
C ASP A 198 20.36 6.06 3.97
N ASP A 199 20.53 6.72 2.82
CA ASP A 199 20.80 6.08 1.53
C ASP A 199 19.68 5.11 1.04
N VAL A 200 18.46 5.29 1.51
CA VAL A 200 17.26 4.61 1.04
C VAL A 200 16.28 5.63 0.47
N ILE A 201 15.81 5.42 -0.75
CA ILE A 201 14.72 6.19 -1.33
C ILE A 201 13.41 5.48 -0.96
N GLU A 202 12.58 6.15 -0.19
CA GLU A 202 11.23 5.70 0.13
C GLU A 202 10.22 6.39 -0.79
N VAL A 203 9.34 5.61 -1.42
CA VAL A 203 8.29 6.11 -2.31
C VAL A 203 6.95 5.54 -1.86
N ASN A 204 6.03 6.43 -1.56
CA ASN A 204 4.67 6.11 -1.15
C ASN A 204 3.65 6.68 -2.13
N GLY A 205 2.55 5.97 -2.31
CA GLY A 205 1.43 6.43 -3.12
C GLY A 205 0.23 5.48 -3.06
N SER A 206 -0.86 5.95 -3.66
CA SER A 206 -2.04 5.14 -3.84
C SER A 206 -2.73 5.46 -5.16
N ILE A 207 -3.35 4.44 -5.76
CA ILE A 207 -4.04 4.51 -7.05
C ILE A 207 -5.46 4.00 -6.84
N GLN A 208 -6.46 4.77 -7.27
CA GLN A 208 -7.84 4.30 -7.28
C GLN A 208 -8.05 3.32 -8.42
N ILE A 209 -8.48 2.12 -8.12
CA ILE A 209 -8.81 1.06 -9.05
C ILE A 209 -10.32 0.90 -9.12
N VAL A 210 -10.94 1.36 -10.20
CA VAL A 210 -12.35 1.06 -10.51
C VAL A 210 -12.41 -0.32 -11.14
N PHE A 211 -13.10 -1.26 -10.54
CA PHE A 211 -12.99 -2.69 -10.88
C PHE A 211 -13.33 -3.02 -12.33
N THR A 212 -14.38 -2.41 -12.87
CA THR A 212 -14.79 -2.62 -14.26
C THR A 212 -13.72 -2.21 -15.26
N ASP A 213 -12.93 -1.18 -14.93
CA ASP A 213 -11.88 -0.66 -15.80
C ASP A 213 -10.71 -1.63 -15.95
N TRP A 214 -10.55 -2.54 -15.00
CA TRP A 214 -9.47 -3.54 -14.93
C TRP A 214 -9.98 -4.96 -15.14
N SER A 215 -11.20 -5.11 -15.68
CA SER A 215 -11.85 -6.41 -15.84
C SER A 215 -11.93 -7.23 -14.54
N ILE A 216 -11.90 -6.56 -13.39
CA ILE A 216 -12.07 -7.18 -12.09
C ILE A 216 -13.58 -7.41 -11.86
N PRO A 217 -14.03 -8.64 -11.63
CA PRO A 217 -15.43 -8.92 -11.37
C PRO A 217 -15.85 -8.37 -10.01
N ASP A 218 -17.14 -8.08 -9.82
CA ASP A 218 -17.69 -7.64 -8.53
C ASP A 218 -17.23 -8.60 -7.41
N PRO A 219 -16.48 -8.09 -6.41
CA PRO A 219 -15.99 -8.92 -5.31
C PRO A 219 -17.08 -9.35 -4.33
N SER A 220 -18.27 -8.75 -4.39
CA SER A 220 -19.37 -9.02 -3.46
C SER A 220 -19.78 -10.49 -3.48
N ILE A 221 -20.16 -11.00 -2.31
CA ILE A 221 -20.73 -12.33 -2.12
C ILE A 221 -21.87 -12.23 -1.09
N SER A 222 -22.62 -13.33 -0.91
CA SER A 222 -23.73 -13.34 0.06
C SER A 222 -23.28 -12.86 1.45
N GLY A 223 -23.92 -11.79 1.93
CA GLY A 223 -23.63 -11.18 3.23
C GLY A 223 -22.46 -10.20 3.27
N ILE A 224 -21.70 -10.06 2.16
CA ILE A 224 -20.59 -9.11 2.04
C ILE A 224 -20.78 -8.29 0.77
N ILE A 225 -20.94 -6.99 0.93
CA ILE A 225 -21.05 -6.03 -0.17
C ILE A 225 -19.75 -5.25 -0.22
N VAL A 226 -19.09 -5.25 -1.37
CA VAL A 226 -17.87 -4.47 -1.63
C VAL A 226 -18.22 -3.34 -2.57
N VAL A 227 -17.67 -2.15 -2.35
CA VAL A 227 -17.84 -1.03 -3.30
C VAL A 227 -17.19 -1.36 -4.64
N ASP A 228 -17.57 -0.67 -5.70
CA ASP A 228 -17.14 -0.89 -7.09
C ASP A 228 -15.67 -0.52 -7.38
N ARG A 229 -14.92 -0.11 -6.35
CA ARG A 229 -13.53 0.34 -6.44
C ARG A 229 -12.73 0.01 -5.19
N GLY A 230 -11.42 0.04 -5.32
CA GLY A 230 -10.48 -0.07 -4.22
C GLY A 230 -9.32 0.89 -4.39
N LEU A 231 -8.42 0.89 -3.42
CA LEU A 231 -7.11 1.53 -3.52
C LEU A 231 -6.06 0.43 -3.73
N LEU A 232 -5.16 0.62 -4.69
CA LEU A 232 -3.86 0.02 -4.69
C LEU A 232 -2.96 0.98 -3.90
N GLU A 233 -2.41 0.53 -2.79
CA GLU A 233 -1.52 1.31 -1.94
C GLU A 233 -0.13 0.70 -1.93
N PHE A 234 0.92 1.53 -1.86
CA PHE A 234 2.29 1.04 -1.84
C PHE A 234 3.21 1.95 -1.02
N LEU A 235 4.22 1.31 -0.44
CA LEU A 235 5.42 1.92 0.13
C LEU A 235 6.59 1.10 -0.37
N VAL A 236 7.33 1.62 -1.33
CA VAL A 236 8.46 0.93 -1.95
C VAL A 236 9.76 1.63 -1.55
N ARG A 237 10.74 0.82 -1.16
CA ARG A 237 12.06 1.25 -0.74
C ARG A 237 13.09 0.80 -1.76
N PHE A 238 13.99 1.71 -2.09
CA PHE A 238 15.07 1.45 -3.04
C PHE A 238 16.42 1.76 -2.38
N ALA A 239 17.40 0.88 -2.59
CA ALA A 239 18.79 1.10 -2.20
C ALA A 239 19.73 0.67 -3.33
N ARG A 240 21.01 1.04 -3.20
CA ARG A 240 22.08 0.66 -4.15
C ARG A 240 22.74 -0.65 -3.73
#